data_1e3e42a9132794f9d41c74aab4481ea2
#
_entry.id   1e3e42a9132794f9d41c74aab4481ea2
#
_cell.length_a   1.000
_cell.length_b   1.000
_cell.length_c   1.000
_cell.angle_alpha   90.00
_cell.angle_beta   90.00
_cell.angle_gamma   90.00
#
_symmetry.space_group_name_H-M   'P 1'
#
loop_
_entity.id
_entity.type
_entity.pdbx_description
1 polymer ?
#
loop_
_entity_poly.entity_id
_entity_poly.type
_entity_poly.pdbx_seq_one_letter_code
_entity_poly.pdbx_strand_id
1 'polypeptide(L)'
;KKRFNLLFMKIVILGAGRIGGSLARNLSTRNYEVLIVDQNIERLSDLEGKLDIMSVQGNASQLHTLTKSGLDDQTIVIAVTSNDEVNIIACQIAKKVFNVKKTICRFKDDEYINQLDIFGDGIIDIPISPEKEVKSHLIELIKHPGAHQIEEFADGKVKLVSVKTKKKGKLVGRELKEIKDDMPDVDSFIPAIYRKGKPFIPSGETVIKENDEIY
;
A
#
# COMPACT_ATOMS: atom_id res chain seq x y z
N LYS A 1 22.94 24.87 -14.69
CA LYS A 1 22.59 23.51 -14.18
C LYS A 1 22.22 23.66 -12.69
N LYS A 2 20.94 23.86 -12.36
CA LYS A 2 20.46 23.81 -10.98
C LYS A 2 20.58 22.34 -10.54
N ARG A 3 21.53 22.02 -9.66
CA ARG A 3 21.47 20.80 -8.85
C ARG A 3 20.21 20.93 -8.01
N PHE A 4 19.20 20.13 -8.31
CA PHE A 4 18.18 19.80 -7.32
C PHE A 4 18.94 19.16 -6.17
N ASN A 5 19.05 19.87 -5.05
CA ASN A 5 19.33 19.24 -3.78
C ASN A 5 18.15 18.26 -3.58
N LEU A 6 18.38 16.99 -3.84
CA LEU A 6 17.60 15.92 -3.23
C LEU A 6 17.87 16.05 -1.73
N LEU A 7 17.05 16.85 -1.04
CA LEU A 7 16.94 16.78 0.40
C LEU A 7 16.59 15.30 0.68
N PHE A 8 17.51 14.59 1.33
CA PHE A 8 17.27 13.23 1.78
C PHE A 8 16.05 13.28 2.69
N MET A 9 14.93 12.74 2.21
CA MET A 9 13.70 12.71 2.97
C MET A 9 13.92 11.75 4.13
N LYS A 10 13.80 12.24 5.36
CA LYS A 10 13.94 11.44 6.57
C LYS A 10 12.65 10.68 6.83
N ILE A 11 12.77 9.38 7.00
CA ILE A 11 11.66 8.48 7.28
C ILE A 11 11.91 7.77 8.61
N VAL A 12 11.00 7.95 9.56
CA VAL A 12 11.04 7.27 10.85
C VAL A 12 9.93 6.22 10.90
N ILE A 13 10.33 4.97 11.02
CA ILE A 13 9.44 3.81 11.09
C ILE A 13 9.30 3.39 12.55
N LEU A 14 8.09 3.40 13.07
CA LEU A 14 7.78 2.97 14.42
C LEU A 14 7.24 1.54 14.41
N GLY A 15 8.06 0.61 14.88
CA GLY A 15 7.82 -0.83 14.88
C GLY A 15 8.71 -1.59 13.89
N ALA A 16 9.59 -2.47 14.39
CA ALA A 16 10.48 -3.34 13.62
C ALA A 16 9.89 -4.75 13.36
N GLY A 17 8.55 -4.84 13.35
CA GLY A 17 7.84 -6.08 13.00
C GLY A 17 7.92 -6.39 11.50
N ARG A 18 7.09 -7.33 11.04
CA ARG A 18 7.08 -7.76 9.62
C ARG A 18 6.90 -6.61 8.65
N ILE A 19 5.95 -5.70 8.91
CA ILE A 19 5.68 -4.55 8.04
C ILE A 19 6.83 -3.56 8.10
N GLY A 20 7.20 -3.08 9.31
CA GLY A 20 8.25 -2.07 9.45
C GLY A 20 9.61 -2.56 8.96
N GLY A 21 10.00 -3.79 9.27
CA GLY A 21 11.24 -4.38 8.76
C GLY A 21 11.25 -4.54 7.22
N SER A 22 10.10 -4.86 6.61
CA SER A 22 9.98 -4.90 5.14
C SER A 22 10.08 -3.50 4.52
N LEU A 23 9.43 -2.49 5.14
CA LEU A 23 9.54 -1.10 4.71
C LEU A 23 10.97 -0.59 4.80
N ALA A 24 11.65 -0.85 5.94
CA ALA A 24 13.05 -0.46 6.13
C ALA A 24 13.96 -1.02 5.02
N ARG A 25 13.81 -2.31 4.66
CA ARG A 25 14.57 -2.91 3.55
C ARG A 25 14.31 -2.23 2.21
N ASN A 26 13.05 -1.94 1.90
CA ASN A 26 12.71 -1.32 0.62
C ASN A 26 13.16 0.15 0.53
N LEU A 27 13.10 0.88 1.64
CA LEU A 27 13.42 2.30 1.68
C LEU A 27 14.93 2.56 1.76
N SER A 28 15.69 1.73 2.49
CA SER A 28 17.15 1.84 2.61
C SER A 28 17.87 1.73 1.25
N THR A 29 17.27 1.03 0.27
CA THR A 29 17.83 0.91 -1.09
C THR A 29 17.52 2.11 -2.00
N ARG A 30 16.73 3.09 -1.55
CA ARG A 30 16.19 4.18 -2.37
C ARG A 30 16.70 5.58 -2.00
N ASN A 31 17.85 5.70 -1.36
CA ASN A 31 18.45 6.97 -0.92
C ASN A 31 17.56 7.79 0.02
N TYR A 32 16.81 7.14 0.92
CA TYR A 32 16.15 7.77 2.05
C TYR A 32 17.00 7.62 3.31
N GLU A 33 16.96 8.62 4.19
CA GLU A 33 17.47 8.48 5.55
C GLU A 33 16.43 7.73 6.37
N VAL A 34 16.70 6.46 6.69
CA VAL A 34 15.75 5.60 7.40
C VAL A 34 16.20 5.39 8.84
N LEU A 35 15.30 5.69 9.78
CA LEU A 35 15.45 5.36 11.20
C LEU A 35 14.28 4.45 11.61
N ILE A 36 14.59 3.40 12.38
CA ILE A 36 13.57 2.48 12.90
C ILE A 36 13.54 2.47 14.41
N VAL A 37 12.36 2.43 15.00
CA VAL A 37 12.13 2.39 16.45
C VAL A 37 11.42 1.10 16.82
N ASP A 38 11.94 0.36 17.80
CA ASP A 38 11.26 -0.80 18.39
C ASP A 38 11.72 -1.00 19.84
N GLN A 39 10.90 -1.69 20.64
CA GLN A 39 11.29 -2.07 21.99
C GLN A 39 12.25 -3.28 22.00
N ASN A 40 12.19 -4.12 20.97
CA ASN A 40 12.97 -5.34 20.85
C ASN A 40 14.32 -5.05 20.20
N ILE A 41 15.38 -5.09 21.01
CA ILE A 41 16.76 -4.82 20.56
C ILE A 41 17.27 -5.85 19.54
N GLU A 42 16.84 -7.11 19.64
CA GLU A 42 17.29 -8.16 18.72
C GLU A 42 16.81 -7.89 17.28
N ARG A 43 15.54 -7.42 17.13
CA ARG A 43 15.00 -7.03 15.83
C ARG A 43 15.73 -5.84 15.22
N LEU A 44 16.09 -4.87 16.06
CA LEU A 44 16.84 -3.70 15.63
C LEU A 44 18.25 -4.09 15.17
N SER A 45 18.96 -4.88 15.96
CA SER A 45 20.31 -5.36 15.63
C SER A 45 20.34 -6.22 14.35
N ASP A 46 19.31 -7.08 14.14
CA ASP A 46 19.20 -7.88 12.91
C ASP A 46 19.02 -7.00 11.67
N LEU A 47 18.27 -5.91 11.78
CA LEU A 47 18.06 -4.97 10.68
C LEU A 47 19.30 -4.11 10.41
N GLU A 48 19.93 -3.54 11.45
CA GLU A 48 21.16 -2.74 11.31
C GLU A 48 22.32 -3.55 10.74
N GLY A 49 22.43 -4.83 11.12
CA GLY A 49 23.45 -5.71 10.57
C GLY A 49 23.31 -6.02 9.07
N LYS A 50 22.16 -5.73 8.47
CA LYS A 50 21.84 -6.04 7.07
C LYS A 50 21.56 -4.82 6.20
N LEU A 51 21.25 -3.68 6.81
CA LEU A 51 20.75 -2.48 6.12
C LEU A 51 21.51 -1.25 6.61
N ASP A 52 21.69 -0.29 5.73
CA ASP A 52 22.19 1.04 6.07
C ASP A 52 21.05 1.91 6.62
N ILE A 53 20.75 1.72 7.90
CA ILE A 53 19.70 2.41 8.64
C ILE A 53 20.17 2.72 10.06
N MET A 54 19.51 3.68 10.69
CA MET A 54 19.67 3.95 12.12
C MET A 54 18.56 3.27 12.93
N SER A 55 18.83 2.94 14.20
CA SER A 55 17.79 2.46 15.10
C SER A 55 17.76 3.19 16.44
N VAL A 56 16.59 3.19 17.06
CA VAL A 56 16.37 3.66 18.43
C VAL A 56 15.56 2.62 19.19
N GLN A 57 16.13 2.08 20.27
CA GLN A 57 15.38 1.21 21.16
C GLN A 57 14.48 2.03 22.07
N GLY A 58 13.19 1.70 22.09
CA GLY A 58 12.21 2.31 22.97
C GLY A 58 10.76 2.10 22.56
N ASN A 59 9.85 2.55 23.42
CA ASN A 59 8.43 2.57 23.13
C ASN A 59 8.08 3.81 22.30
N ALA A 60 7.47 3.60 21.14
CA ALA A 60 7.12 4.67 20.20
C ALA A 60 6.08 5.69 20.75
N SER A 61 5.29 5.32 21.75
CA SER A 61 4.35 6.25 22.40
C SER A 61 5.01 7.15 23.47
N GLN A 62 6.30 7.01 23.69
CA GLN A 62 7.02 7.81 24.70
C GLN A 62 7.76 8.97 24.06
N LEU A 63 7.55 10.17 24.60
CA LEU A 63 8.14 11.41 24.10
C LEU A 63 9.67 11.34 24.00
N HIS A 64 10.36 10.80 25.03
CA HIS A 64 11.82 10.72 25.01
C HIS A 64 12.36 9.80 23.90
N THR A 65 11.63 8.74 23.55
CA THR A 65 11.99 7.86 22.43
C THR A 65 11.91 8.61 21.11
N LEU A 66 10.84 9.35 20.90
CA LEU A 66 10.67 10.15 19.68
C LEU A 66 11.66 11.33 19.61
N THR A 67 12.01 11.93 20.76
CA THR A 67 13.09 12.93 20.82
C THR A 67 14.44 12.35 20.38
N LYS A 68 14.79 11.15 20.84
CA LYS A 68 16.02 10.46 20.42
C LYS A 68 16.01 10.12 18.92
N SER A 69 14.85 9.94 18.33
CA SER A 69 14.70 9.67 16.90
C SER A 69 14.93 10.92 16.02
N GLY A 70 15.10 12.09 16.64
CA GLY A 70 15.44 13.33 15.96
C GLY A 70 14.38 13.77 14.94
N LEU A 71 13.11 13.68 15.31
CA LEU A 71 11.98 14.12 14.46
C LEU A 71 12.06 15.63 14.22
N ASP A 72 11.70 16.05 13.01
CA ASP A 72 11.62 17.44 12.57
C ASP A 72 10.47 17.64 11.57
N ASP A 73 10.31 18.89 11.09
CA ASP A 73 9.26 19.29 10.15
C ASP A 73 9.44 18.74 8.71
N GLN A 74 10.56 18.08 8.41
CA GLN A 74 10.81 17.39 7.13
C GLN A 74 10.58 15.88 7.22
N THR A 75 10.42 15.36 8.44
CA THR A 75 10.29 13.93 8.72
C THR A 75 8.91 13.38 8.31
N ILE A 76 8.92 12.19 7.72
CA ILE A 76 7.72 11.35 7.56
C ILE A 76 7.77 10.27 8.65
N VAL A 77 6.70 10.18 9.45
CA VAL A 77 6.54 9.14 10.47
C VAL A 77 5.59 8.06 9.96
N ILE A 78 6.03 6.79 10.05
CA ILE A 78 5.24 5.62 9.67
C ILE A 78 5.06 4.74 10.92
N ALA A 79 3.91 4.86 11.57
CA ALA A 79 3.58 4.10 12.77
C ALA A 79 2.91 2.77 12.39
N VAL A 80 3.64 1.67 12.52
CA VAL A 80 3.24 0.31 12.11
C VAL A 80 3.52 -0.73 13.18
N THR A 81 3.45 -0.35 14.46
CA THR A 81 3.54 -1.29 15.56
C THR A 81 2.35 -2.24 15.56
N SER A 82 2.35 -3.22 16.45
CA SER A 82 1.24 -4.16 16.60
C SER A 82 0.09 -3.64 17.47
N ASN A 83 0.18 -2.39 17.97
CA ASN A 83 -0.80 -1.79 18.88
C ASN A 83 -1.25 -0.46 18.31
N ASP A 84 -2.58 -0.32 18.10
CA ASP A 84 -3.18 0.84 17.45
C ASP A 84 -3.07 2.09 18.32
N GLU A 85 -3.26 1.97 19.64
CA GLU A 85 -3.14 3.08 20.58
C GLU A 85 -1.72 3.65 20.61
N VAL A 86 -0.70 2.78 20.55
CA VAL A 86 0.70 3.22 20.44
C VAL A 86 0.93 3.98 19.14
N ASN A 87 0.37 3.50 18.02
CA ASN A 87 0.50 4.15 16.73
C ASN A 87 -0.17 5.53 16.72
N ILE A 88 -1.38 5.65 17.28
CA ILE A 88 -2.13 6.91 17.41
C ILE A 88 -1.37 7.91 18.26
N ILE A 89 -0.96 7.52 19.47
CA ILE A 89 -0.24 8.39 20.40
C ILE A 89 1.09 8.86 19.80
N ALA A 90 1.81 7.97 19.13
CA ALA A 90 3.04 8.33 18.45
C ALA A 90 2.82 9.37 17.35
N CYS A 91 1.77 9.22 16.53
CA CYS A 91 1.39 10.21 15.52
C CYS A 91 0.99 11.55 16.15
N GLN A 92 0.23 11.54 17.27
CA GLN A 92 -0.12 12.75 17.99
C GLN A 92 1.12 13.49 18.49
N ILE A 93 2.05 12.80 19.15
CA ILE A 93 3.30 13.40 19.62
C ILE A 93 4.10 13.93 18.44
N ALA A 94 4.25 13.14 17.36
CA ALA A 94 5.00 13.53 16.19
C ALA A 94 4.45 14.84 15.56
N LYS A 95 3.13 14.95 15.42
CA LYS A 95 2.49 16.17 14.88
C LYS A 95 2.52 17.35 15.84
N LYS A 96 2.11 17.15 17.11
CA LYS A 96 1.92 18.25 18.06
C LYS A 96 3.22 18.79 18.63
N VAL A 97 4.23 17.95 18.82
CA VAL A 97 5.49 18.33 19.45
C VAL A 97 6.59 18.61 18.41
N PHE A 98 6.68 17.79 17.38
CA PHE A 98 7.77 17.89 16.41
C PHE A 98 7.33 18.48 15.06
N ASN A 99 6.03 18.74 14.88
CA ASN A 99 5.47 19.30 13.64
C ASN A 99 5.90 18.55 12.38
N VAL A 100 5.96 17.21 12.46
CA VAL A 100 6.44 16.38 11.33
C VAL A 100 5.60 16.61 10.07
N LYS A 101 6.25 16.50 8.92
CA LYS A 101 5.66 16.75 7.60
C LYS A 101 4.44 15.87 7.35
N LYS A 102 4.54 14.58 7.65
CA LYS A 102 3.48 13.61 7.37
C LYS A 102 3.50 12.45 8.37
N THR A 103 2.31 11.97 8.72
CA THR A 103 2.10 10.77 9.54
C THR A 103 1.31 9.74 8.76
N ILE A 104 1.78 8.49 8.79
CA ILE A 104 1.10 7.32 8.27
C ILE A 104 0.86 6.39 9.45
N CYS A 105 -0.40 6.06 9.71
CA CYS A 105 -0.79 5.29 10.89
C CYS A 105 -1.48 3.99 10.47
N ARG A 106 -0.93 2.87 10.93
CA ARG A 106 -1.56 1.57 10.76
C ARG A 106 -2.58 1.31 11.84
N PHE A 107 -3.73 0.80 11.41
CA PHE A 107 -4.81 0.31 12.25
C PHE A 107 -5.08 -1.16 11.95
N LYS A 108 -5.32 -1.94 12.98
CA LYS A 108 -5.88 -3.28 12.90
C LYS A 108 -7.39 -3.24 13.03
N ASP A 109 -7.87 -2.32 13.89
CA ASP A 109 -9.29 -2.14 14.16
C ASP A 109 -9.87 -1.08 13.22
N ASP A 110 -10.86 -1.49 12.44
CA ASP A 110 -11.55 -0.62 11.48
C ASP A 110 -12.38 0.47 12.18
N GLU A 111 -12.73 0.32 13.46
CA GLU A 111 -13.49 1.33 14.20
C GLU A 111 -12.72 2.64 14.33
N TYR A 112 -11.40 2.59 14.54
CA TYR A 112 -10.55 3.78 14.59
C TYR A 112 -10.49 4.53 13.26
N ILE A 113 -10.46 3.80 12.14
CA ILE A 113 -10.42 4.43 10.81
C ILE A 113 -11.72 5.18 10.51
N ASN A 114 -12.84 4.64 10.97
CA ASN A 114 -14.16 5.25 10.73
C ASN A 114 -14.41 6.49 11.62
N GLN A 115 -13.56 6.72 12.64
CA GLN A 115 -13.70 7.79 13.62
C GLN A 115 -12.39 8.58 13.80
N LEU A 116 -11.66 8.83 12.73
CA LEU A 116 -10.37 9.53 12.79
C LEU A 116 -10.45 10.92 13.43
N ASP A 117 -11.59 11.59 13.29
CA ASP A 117 -11.84 12.94 13.83
C ASP A 117 -11.67 13.03 15.34
N ILE A 118 -11.89 11.90 16.08
CA ILE A 118 -11.69 11.87 17.54
C ILE A 118 -10.24 12.12 17.96
N PHE A 119 -9.28 11.87 17.07
CA PHE A 119 -7.84 12.07 17.35
C PHE A 119 -7.39 13.50 17.05
N GLY A 120 -8.23 14.30 16.38
CA GLY A 120 -7.98 15.68 15.96
C GLY A 120 -7.54 15.79 14.50
N ASP A 121 -7.94 16.89 13.87
CA ASP A 121 -7.65 17.19 12.48
C ASP A 121 -6.15 17.22 12.20
N GLY A 122 -5.74 16.56 11.12
CA GLY A 122 -4.35 16.56 10.63
C GLY A 122 -3.35 15.82 11.53
N ILE A 123 -3.80 15.03 12.50
CA ILE A 123 -2.92 14.19 13.32
C ILE A 123 -2.47 12.96 12.54
N ILE A 124 -3.38 12.36 11.79
CA ILE A 124 -3.13 11.20 10.94
C ILE A 124 -3.43 11.59 9.50
N ASP A 125 -2.37 11.78 8.71
CA ASP A 125 -2.53 12.19 7.31
C ASP A 125 -2.97 11.02 6.42
N ILE A 126 -2.48 9.81 6.72
CA ILE A 126 -2.80 8.60 5.95
C ILE A 126 -3.07 7.45 6.92
N PRO A 127 -4.32 7.06 7.12
CA PRO A 127 -4.65 5.81 7.80
C PRO A 127 -4.47 4.63 6.85
N ILE A 128 -3.93 3.50 7.34
CA ILE A 128 -3.81 2.26 6.59
C ILE A 128 -4.30 1.07 7.43
N SER A 129 -5.08 0.17 6.82
CA SER A 129 -5.46 -1.12 7.40
C SER A 129 -5.17 -2.22 6.39
N PRO A 130 -3.97 -2.83 6.45
CA PRO A 130 -3.63 -3.93 5.56
C PRO A 130 -4.60 -5.11 5.67
N GLU A 131 -5.13 -5.34 6.87
CA GLU A 131 -6.11 -6.39 7.13
C GLU A 131 -7.44 -6.13 6.41
N LYS A 132 -7.92 -4.90 6.41
CA LYS A 132 -9.14 -4.47 5.69
C LYS A 132 -8.95 -4.60 4.17
N GLU A 133 -7.81 -4.13 3.65
CA GLU A 133 -7.49 -4.24 2.22
C GLU A 133 -7.47 -5.70 1.75
N VAL A 134 -6.79 -6.59 2.49
CA VAL A 134 -6.76 -8.02 2.17
C VAL A 134 -8.16 -8.63 2.22
N LYS A 135 -8.93 -8.32 3.27
CA LYS A 135 -10.32 -8.80 3.44
C LYS A 135 -11.20 -8.35 2.28
N SER A 136 -11.16 -7.07 1.93
CA SER A 136 -11.94 -6.51 0.82
C SER A 136 -11.57 -7.17 -0.50
N HIS A 137 -10.28 -7.31 -0.79
CA HIS A 137 -9.79 -7.96 -1.99
C HIS A 137 -10.25 -9.43 -2.10
N LEU A 138 -10.17 -10.21 -1.01
CA LEU A 138 -10.65 -11.58 -0.99
C LEU A 138 -12.16 -11.68 -1.23
N ILE A 139 -12.96 -10.77 -0.63
CA ILE A 139 -14.40 -10.74 -0.83
C ILE A 139 -14.73 -10.47 -2.31
N GLU A 140 -14.05 -9.52 -2.95
CA GLU A 140 -14.24 -9.23 -4.36
C GLU A 140 -13.88 -10.41 -5.27
N LEU A 141 -12.79 -11.12 -4.99
CA LEU A 141 -12.43 -12.34 -5.73
C LEU A 141 -13.49 -13.44 -5.58
N ILE A 142 -14.10 -13.57 -4.39
CA ILE A 142 -15.19 -14.55 -4.15
C ILE A 142 -16.46 -14.15 -4.91
N LYS A 143 -16.81 -12.86 -4.95
CA LYS A 143 -17.98 -12.36 -5.68
C LYS A 143 -17.85 -12.52 -7.21
N HIS A 144 -16.61 -12.51 -7.71
CA HIS A 144 -16.34 -12.61 -9.14
C HIS A 144 -15.49 -13.86 -9.46
N PRO A 145 -16.09 -15.07 -9.39
CA PRO A 145 -15.38 -16.31 -9.66
C PRO A 145 -14.92 -16.34 -11.12
N GLY A 146 -13.62 -16.38 -11.32
CA GLY A 146 -12.98 -16.30 -12.63
C GLY A 146 -12.12 -15.06 -12.84
N ALA A 147 -12.31 -14.01 -12.04
CA ALA A 147 -11.37 -12.91 -11.98
C ALA A 147 -10.04 -13.39 -11.37
N HIS A 148 -8.95 -12.89 -11.94
CA HIS A 148 -7.60 -13.11 -11.41
C HIS A 148 -7.18 -11.95 -10.50
N GLN A 149 -7.60 -10.76 -10.87
CA GLN A 149 -7.37 -9.53 -10.11
C GLN A 149 -8.56 -8.59 -10.32
N ILE A 150 -8.91 -7.84 -9.29
CA ILE A 150 -9.95 -6.81 -9.32
C ILE A 150 -9.40 -5.58 -8.61
N GLU A 151 -9.46 -4.43 -9.30
CA GLU A 151 -9.09 -3.14 -8.76
C GLU A 151 -10.28 -2.18 -8.87
N GLU A 152 -10.61 -1.50 -7.80
CA GLU A 152 -11.69 -0.52 -7.76
C GLU A 152 -11.14 0.91 -7.83
N PHE A 153 -11.80 1.75 -8.62
CA PHE A 153 -11.48 3.16 -8.78
C PHE A 153 -12.73 4.02 -8.54
N ALA A 154 -12.50 5.28 -8.17
CA ALA A 154 -13.57 6.26 -7.97
C ALA A 154 -14.67 5.77 -7.01
N ASP A 155 -14.28 5.28 -5.84
CA ASP A 155 -15.19 4.76 -4.79
C ASP A 155 -16.10 3.62 -5.30
N GLY A 156 -15.52 2.68 -6.06
CA GLY A 156 -16.22 1.51 -6.60
C GLY A 156 -17.06 1.76 -7.86
N LYS A 157 -17.06 3.00 -8.40
CA LYS A 157 -17.81 3.33 -9.63
C LYS A 157 -17.20 2.74 -10.89
N VAL A 158 -15.89 2.46 -10.87
CA VAL A 158 -15.16 1.84 -11.97
C VAL A 158 -14.41 0.65 -11.42
N LYS A 159 -14.52 -0.52 -12.07
CA LYS A 159 -13.77 -1.73 -11.72
C LYS A 159 -12.92 -2.17 -12.89
N LEU A 160 -11.64 -2.41 -12.63
CA LEU A 160 -10.74 -3.07 -13.56
C LEU A 160 -10.62 -4.54 -13.16
N VAL A 161 -11.07 -5.43 -14.02
CA VAL A 161 -11.09 -6.87 -13.76
C VAL A 161 -10.14 -7.57 -14.71
N SER A 162 -9.17 -8.34 -14.19
CA SER A 162 -8.37 -9.19 -15.05
C SER A 162 -8.87 -10.63 -15.05
N VAL A 163 -8.93 -11.22 -16.23
CA VAL A 163 -9.36 -12.60 -16.44
C VAL A 163 -8.34 -13.33 -17.28
N LYS A 164 -7.87 -14.48 -16.81
CA LYS A 164 -6.98 -15.35 -17.58
C LYS A 164 -7.81 -16.39 -18.33
N THR A 165 -7.69 -16.41 -19.64
CA THR A 165 -8.44 -17.35 -20.49
C THR A 165 -7.87 -18.77 -20.37
N LYS A 166 -8.76 -19.75 -20.19
CA LYS A 166 -8.42 -21.18 -20.09
C LYS A 166 -8.77 -21.90 -21.39
N LYS A 167 -8.08 -22.99 -21.68
CA LYS A 167 -8.44 -23.92 -22.76
C LYS A 167 -9.92 -24.29 -22.66
N LYS A 168 -10.67 -24.15 -23.74
CA LYS A 168 -12.15 -24.32 -23.78
C LYS A 168 -12.94 -23.25 -23.01
N GLY A 169 -12.35 -22.12 -22.62
CA GLY A 169 -13.10 -20.98 -22.07
C GLY A 169 -14.05 -20.39 -23.12
N LYS A 170 -15.22 -19.92 -22.69
CA LYS A 170 -16.28 -19.38 -23.59
C LYS A 170 -15.81 -18.22 -24.47
N LEU A 171 -14.76 -17.51 -24.06
CA LEU A 171 -14.22 -16.36 -24.79
C LEU A 171 -13.17 -16.74 -25.84
N VAL A 172 -12.55 -17.92 -25.71
CA VAL A 172 -11.45 -18.33 -26.62
C VAL A 172 -11.97 -18.63 -28.02
N GLY A 173 -11.31 -18.07 -29.03
CA GLY A 173 -11.66 -18.23 -30.45
C GLY A 173 -12.70 -17.23 -30.95
N ARG A 174 -13.21 -16.34 -30.10
CA ARG A 174 -14.20 -15.30 -30.45
C ARG A 174 -13.54 -13.95 -30.66
N GLU A 175 -14.12 -13.13 -31.52
CA GLU A 175 -13.77 -11.73 -31.69
C GLU A 175 -14.40 -10.88 -30.55
N LEU A 176 -13.69 -9.81 -30.14
CA LEU A 176 -14.18 -8.96 -29.04
C LEU A 176 -15.53 -8.31 -29.31
N LYS A 177 -15.82 -7.93 -30.57
CA LYS A 177 -17.12 -7.38 -30.95
C LYS A 177 -18.28 -8.32 -30.65
N GLU A 178 -18.09 -9.64 -30.82
CA GLU A 178 -19.13 -10.65 -30.58
C GLU A 178 -19.43 -10.84 -29.08
N ILE A 179 -18.42 -10.56 -28.22
CA ILE A 179 -18.58 -10.69 -26.77
C ILE A 179 -19.47 -9.56 -26.21
N LYS A 180 -19.40 -8.37 -26.79
CA LYS A 180 -20.23 -7.23 -26.40
C LYS A 180 -21.70 -7.51 -26.61
N ASP A 181 -22.04 -8.25 -27.67
CA ASP A 181 -23.39 -8.61 -27.99
C ASP A 181 -24.03 -9.60 -26.98
N ASP A 182 -23.20 -10.40 -26.31
CA ASP A 182 -23.63 -11.35 -25.28
C ASP A 182 -23.88 -10.70 -23.89
N MET A 183 -23.41 -9.47 -23.67
CA MET A 183 -23.53 -8.74 -22.41
C MET A 183 -24.02 -7.31 -22.63
N PRO A 184 -25.21 -7.12 -23.19
CA PRO A 184 -25.71 -5.79 -23.59
C PRO A 184 -25.93 -4.85 -22.39
N ASP A 185 -26.18 -5.39 -21.19
CA ASP A 185 -26.47 -4.63 -19.98
C ASP A 185 -25.19 -4.24 -19.20
N VAL A 186 -24.02 -4.67 -19.66
CA VAL A 186 -22.74 -4.36 -18.99
C VAL A 186 -21.97 -3.36 -19.83
N ASP A 187 -21.86 -2.13 -19.32
CA ASP A 187 -21.00 -1.13 -19.93
C ASP A 187 -19.53 -1.50 -19.64
N SER A 188 -18.96 -2.32 -20.52
CA SER A 188 -17.63 -2.86 -20.39
C SER A 188 -16.73 -2.49 -21.57
N PHE A 189 -15.47 -2.24 -21.26
CA PHE A 189 -14.44 -1.95 -22.25
C PHE A 189 -13.19 -2.78 -21.92
N ILE A 190 -12.55 -3.33 -22.93
CA ILE A 190 -11.31 -4.10 -22.80
C ILE A 190 -10.13 -3.22 -23.24
N PRO A 191 -9.44 -2.55 -22.30
CA PRO A 191 -8.37 -1.62 -22.61
C PRO A 191 -7.06 -2.31 -23.01
N ALA A 192 -6.83 -3.54 -22.54
CA ALA A 192 -5.57 -4.24 -22.79
C ALA A 192 -5.75 -5.76 -22.76
N ILE A 193 -4.91 -6.44 -23.56
CA ILE A 193 -4.71 -7.88 -23.50
C ILE A 193 -3.22 -8.15 -23.39
N TYR A 194 -2.83 -8.99 -22.42
CA TYR A 194 -1.49 -9.54 -22.34
C TYR A 194 -1.45 -10.92 -22.98
N ARG A 195 -0.65 -11.05 -24.03
CA ARG A 195 -0.42 -12.32 -24.75
C ARG A 195 1.04 -12.68 -24.70
N LYS A 196 1.36 -13.81 -24.06
CA LYS A 196 2.76 -14.27 -23.85
C LYS A 196 3.63 -13.19 -23.19
N GLY A 197 3.08 -12.48 -22.18
CA GLY A 197 3.77 -11.43 -21.43
C GLY A 197 3.94 -10.09 -22.14
N LYS A 198 3.34 -9.90 -23.33
CA LYS A 198 3.37 -8.64 -24.08
C LYS A 198 2.00 -7.99 -24.10
N PRO A 199 1.86 -6.74 -23.61
CA PRO A 199 0.61 -6.02 -23.68
C PRO A 199 0.36 -5.48 -25.09
N PHE A 200 -0.91 -5.43 -25.48
CA PHE A 200 -1.36 -4.68 -26.66
C PHE A 200 -2.79 -4.17 -26.45
N ILE A 201 -3.14 -3.10 -27.16
CA ILE A 201 -4.51 -2.56 -27.18
C ILE A 201 -5.31 -3.34 -28.23
N PRO A 202 -6.39 -4.02 -27.84
CA PRO A 202 -7.17 -4.81 -28.78
C PRO A 202 -8.10 -3.92 -29.64
N SER A 203 -8.53 -4.45 -30.79
CA SER A 203 -9.62 -3.94 -31.62
C SER A 203 -10.83 -4.86 -31.56
N GLY A 204 -11.98 -4.45 -32.07
CA GLY A 204 -13.17 -5.30 -32.15
C GLY A 204 -12.96 -6.62 -32.89
N GLU A 205 -12.02 -6.68 -33.84
CA GLU A 205 -11.64 -7.87 -34.63
C GLU A 205 -10.58 -8.74 -33.93
N THR A 206 -10.12 -8.33 -32.75
CA THR A 206 -9.14 -9.11 -32.00
C THR A 206 -9.76 -10.41 -31.52
N VAL A 207 -9.19 -11.53 -31.97
CA VAL A 207 -9.58 -12.87 -31.51
C VAL A 207 -8.85 -13.21 -30.22
N ILE A 208 -9.62 -13.56 -29.19
CA ILE A 208 -9.10 -14.02 -27.88
C ILE A 208 -8.48 -15.42 -28.06
N LYS A 209 -7.29 -15.59 -27.49
CA LYS A 209 -6.54 -16.85 -27.49
C LYS A 209 -6.43 -17.45 -26.11
N GLU A 210 -6.13 -18.73 -26.06
CA GLU A 210 -5.81 -19.42 -24.80
C GLU A 210 -4.61 -18.77 -24.11
N ASN A 211 -4.68 -18.64 -22.79
CA ASN A 211 -3.70 -17.98 -21.93
C ASN A 211 -3.55 -16.47 -22.15
N ASP A 212 -4.48 -15.83 -22.86
CA ASP A 212 -4.55 -14.37 -22.82
C ASP A 212 -5.00 -13.92 -21.42
N GLU A 213 -4.40 -12.85 -20.94
CA GLU A 213 -4.84 -12.13 -19.76
C GLU A 213 -5.53 -10.84 -20.22
N ILE A 214 -6.83 -10.78 -19.96
CA ILE A 214 -7.74 -9.72 -20.46
C ILE A 214 -8.03 -8.77 -19.30
N TYR A 215 -7.89 -7.50 -19.56
CA TYR A 215 -8.23 -6.44 -18.62
C TYR A 215 -9.44 -5.67 -19.07
#